data_172ed0c12baa4300bb2ab8492f0e0a4f
#
_entry.id   172ed0c12baa4300bb2ab8492f0e0a4f
#
_cell.length_a   1.000
_cell.length_b   1.000
_cell.length_c   1.000
_cell.angle_alpha   90.00
_cell.angle_beta   90.00
_cell.angle_gamma   90.00
#
_symmetry.space_group_name_H-M   'P 1'
#
loop_
_entity.id
_entity.type
_entity.pdbx_description
1 polymer ?
#
loop_
_entity_poly.entity_id
_entity_poly.type
_entity_poly.pdbx_seq_one_letter_code
_entity_poly.pdbx_strand_id
1 'polypeptide(L)'
;MKTKLIFLALLVSMCSSPAQESEDIKIISLSTTHTEIIQSLEAQDTLIAVDAFSEVDFPVERIDAYTVTAEELAPLNPDMVIVAFDFNGIVEGLESQEINYVLLPPAKNFEDVYSQISTIGEIVNKKGAASSKVRDMKLEINRILDDANYENVSVYHEIGYSYGIYSVNSDSLIGEIYNALGIVNIANSEEDPFGSGYPA
;
A
#
# COMPACT_ATOMS: atom_id res chain seq x y z
N MET A 1 58.56 -49.53 27.72
CA MET A 1 57.18 -49.40 27.16
C MET A 1 56.94 -47.94 26.94
N LYS A 2 56.88 -47.45 25.66
CA LYS A 2 56.70 -46.07 25.30
C LYS A 2 55.32 -45.97 24.66
N THR A 3 54.34 -45.40 25.38
CA THR A 3 52.94 -45.16 24.90
C THR A 3 52.95 -43.92 24.06
N LYS A 4 52.63 -44.06 22.75
CA LYS A 4 52.42 -42.93 21.82
C LYS A 4 50.95 -42.46 21.92
N LEU A 5 50.81 -41.26 22.39
CA LEU A 5 49.50 -40.54 22.36
C LEU A 5 49.28 -39.98 20.95
N ILE A 6 48.27 -40.48 20.24
CA ILE A 6 47.84 -39.96 18.92
C ILE A 6 46.80 -38.91 19.18
N PHE A 7 47.12 -37.63 18.89
CA PHE A 7 46.19 -36.50 18.90
C PHE A 7 45.44 -36.48 17.55
N LEU A 8 44.16 -36.83 17.58
CA LEU A 8 43.26 -36.73 16.44
C LEU A 8 42.69 -35.31 16.39
N ALA A 9 43.22 -34.45 15.53
CA ALA A 9 42.70 -33.13 15.30
C ALA A 9 41.46 -33.21 14.39
N LEU A 10 40.27 -32.95 14.98
CA LEU A 10 39.03 -32.81 14.23
C LEU A 10 39.00 -31.41 13.56
N LEU A 11 39.27 -31.38 12.26
CA LEU A 11 39.03 -30.20 11.43
C LEU A 11 37.53 -30.04 11.20
N VAL A 12 36.88 -29.18 11.99
CA VAL A 12 35.53 -28.72 11.72
C VAL A 12 35.63 -27.68 10.59
N SER A 13 35.37 -28.12 9.36
CA SER A 13 35.19 -27.22 8.22
C SER A 13 33.87 -26.51 8.40
N MET A 14 33.92 -25.25 8.88
CA MET A 14 32.77 -24.34 8.83
C MET A 14 32.57 -23.94 7.36
N CYS A 15 31.68 -24.65 6.66
CA CYS A 15 31.08 -24.14 5.43
C CYS A 15 30.24 -22.93 5.78
N SER A 16 30.82 -21.73 5.75
CA SER A 16 30.08 -20.51 5.64
C SER A 16 29.55 -20.45 4.20
N SER A 17 28.30 -20.85 4.01
CA SER A 17 27.61 -20.47 2.78
C SER A 17 27.63 -18.93 2.72
N PRO A 18 28.05 -18.31 1.60
CA PRO A 18 27.85 -16.87 1.45
C PRO A 18 26.33 -16.62 1.60
N ALA A 19 25.96 -15.75 2.52
CA ALA A 19 24.62 -15.19 2.52
C ALA A 19 24.42 -14.59 1.11
N GLN A 20 23.48 -15.12 0.36
CA GLN A 20 23.06 -14.54 -0.88
C GLN A 20 22.43 -13.21 -0.45
N GLU A 21 23.13 -12.09 -0.65
CA GLU A 21 22.53 -10.77 -0.58
C GLU A 21 21.42 -10.80 -1.61
N SER A 22 20.18 -10.95 -1.16
CA SER A 22 19.03 -10.64 -2.00
C SER A 22 19.14 -9.14 -2.26
N GLU A 23 19.44 -8.72 -3.50
CA GLU A 23 19.29 -7.34 -3.86
C GLU A 23 17.86 -6.94 -3.46
N ASP A 24 17.75 -5.88 -2.66
CA ASP A 24 16.47 -5.39 -2.22
C ASP A 24 15.66 -4.97 -3.44
N ILE A 25 14.42 -5.44 -3.53
CA ILE A 25 13.51 -5.08 -4.62
C ILE A 25 13.37 -3.56 -4.72
N LYS A 26 13.46 -3.02 -5.92
CA LYS A 26 13.37 -1.58 -6.22
C LYS A 26 11.95 -1.22 -6.60
N ILE A 27 11.29 -0.45 -5.76
CA ILE A 27 9.89 -0.09 -5.94
C ILE A 27 9.74 1.40 -6.20
N ILE A 28 8.92 1.74 -7.20
CA ILE A 28 8.36 3.07 -7.38
C ILE A 28 6.90 3.04 -6.89
N SER A 29 6.55 3.91 -5.97
CA SER A 29 5.19 4.04 -5.45
C SER A 29 4.55 5.33 -5.97
N LEU A 30 3.62 5.23 -6.91
CA LEU A 30 2.88 6.36 -7.48
C LEU A 30 1.59 6.67 -6.69
N SER A 31 1.65 6.53 -5.35
CA SER A 31 0.52 6.83 -4.46
C SER A 31 0.99 7.04 -3.03
N THR A 32 0.48 8.08 -2.38
CA THR A 32 0.72 8.35 -0.96
C THR A 32 0.30 7.18 -0.07
N THR A 33 -0.90 6.63 -0.29
CA THR A 33 -1.45 5.51 0.48
C THR A 33 -0.57 4.27 0.39
N HIS A 34 -0.10 3.92 -0.80
CA HIS A 34 0.76 2.73 -0.98
C HIS A 34 2.14 2.95 -0.36
N THR A 35 2.68 4.17 -0.44
CA THR A 35 3.91 4.55 0.25
C THR A 35 3.77 4.39 1.76
N GLU A 36 2.66 4.83 2.36
CA GLU A 36 2.37 4.66 3.78
C GLU A 36 2.24 3.17 4.17
N ILE A 37 1.60 2.35 3.34
CA ILE A 37 1.53 0.90 3.58
C ILE A 37 2.93 0.31 3.61
N ILE A 38 3.80 0.61 2.64
CA ILE A 38 5.18 0.12 2.59
C ILE A 38 5.96 0.54 3.84
N GLN A 39 5.89 1.82 4.24
CA GLN A 39 6.52 2.31 5.47
C GLN A 39 5.97 1.58 6.72
N SER A 40 4.65 1.38 6.78
CA SER A 40 3.99 0.70 7.89
C SER A 40 4.38 -0.78 8.03
N LEU A 41 4.95 -1.38 6.99
CA LEU A 41 5.52 -2.73 6.96
C LEU A 41 7.03 -2.75 7.19
N GLU A 42 7.64 -1.60 7.53
CA GLU A 42 9.09 -1.45 7.71
C GLU A 42 9.87 -1.91 6.47
N ALA A 43 9.40 -1.48 5.27
CA ALA A 43 9.98 -1.83 3.98
C ALA A 43 10.39 -0.59 3.17
N GLN A 44 10.57 0.58 3.80
CA GLN A 44 10.92 1.84 3.13
C GLN A 44 12.23 1.76 2.34
N ASP A 45 13.14 0.88 2.72
CA ASP A 45 14.43 0.70 2.02
C ASP A 45 14.24 0.14 0.59
N THR A 46 13.06 -0.41 0.27
CA THR A 46 12.72 -0.84 -1.08
C THR A 46 12.31 0.30 -2.01
N LEU A 47 11.96 1.47 -1.46
CA LEU A 47 11.47 2.61 -2.24
C LEU A 47 12.63 3.37 -2.89
N ILE A 48 12.67 3.38 -4.22
CA ILE A 48 13.62 4.19 -5.00
C ILE A 48 13.01 5.51 -5.47
N ALA A 49 11.67 5.57 -5.60
CA ALA A 49 10.94 6.80 -5.87
C ALA A 49 9.50 6.70 -5.29
N VAL A 50 8.94 7.85 -4.92
CA VAL A 50 7.59 7.97 -4.36
C VAL A 50 6.83 9.11 -5.00
N ASP A 51 5.50 9.07 -4.92
CA ASP A 51 4.64 10.18 -5.31
C ASP A 51 5.05 11.48 -4.59
N ALA A 52 4.99 12.60 -5.30
CA ALA A 52 5.44 13.91 -4.82
C ALA A 52 4.75 14.36 -3.52
N PHE A 53 3.53 13.89 -3.29
CA PHE A 53 2.73 14.21 -2.10
C PHE A 53 2.92 13.21 -0.95
N SER A 54 3.70 12.15 -1.14
CA SER A 54 3.98 11.17 -0.07
C SER A 54 4.76 11.80 1.07
N GLU A 55 4.35 11.55 2.31
CA GLU A 55 5.07 11.99 3.51
C GLU A 55 6.13 10.94 3.89
N VAL A 56 7.40 11.28 3.68
CA VAL A 56 8.55 10.43 4.03
C VAL A 56 9.63 11.29 4.66
N ASP A 57 10.37 10.74 5.64
CA ASP A 57 11.43 11.39 6.40
C ASP A 57 12.85 10.94 5.99
N PHE A 58 12.95 10.23 4.88
CA PHE A 58 14.22 9.76 4.29
C PHE A 58 14.40 10.32 2.86
N PRO A 59 15.65 10.43 2.38
CA PRO A 59 15.93 10.91 1.03
C PRO A 59 15.50 9.88 -0.01
N VAL A 60 14.56 10.27 -0.88
CA VAL A 60 14.04 9.46 -1.99
C VAL A 60 13.60 10.37 -3.13
N GLU A 61 13.66 9.90 -4.35
CA GLU A 61 13.18 10.63 -5.52
C GLU A 61 11.67 10.87 -5.44
N ARG A 62 11.23 12.08 -5.86
CA ARG A 62 9.84 12.49 -5.85
C ARG A 62 9.31 12.63 -7.25
N ILE A 63 8.20 11.97 -7.54
CA ILE A 63 7.59 11.87 -8.86
C ILE A 63 6.15 12.37 -8.80
N ASP A 64 5.76 13.24 -9.71
CA ASP A 64 4.36 13.62 -9.87
C ASP A 64 3.60 12.51 -10.59
N ALA A 65 2.83 11.72 -9.84
CA ALA A 65 2.08 10.59 -10.36
C ALA A 65 0.98 10.98 -11.38
N TYR A 66 0.59 12.26 -11.44
CA TYR A 66 -0.42 12.74 -12.39
C TYR A 66 0.14 13.01 -13.79
N THR A 67 1.45 13.23 -13.90
CA THR A 67 2.07 13.69 -15.14
C THR A 67 3.16 12.77 -15.66
N VAL A 68 3.74 11.91 -14.81
CA VAL A 68 4.85 11.02 -15.16
C VAL A 68 4.48 10.05 -16.28
N THR A 69 5.44 9.73 -17.12
CA THR A 69 5.35 8.70 -18.17
C THR A 69 6.22 7.48 -17.84
N ALA A 70 5.94 6.35 -18.47
CA ALA A 70 6.75 5.14 -18.29
C ALA A 70 8.19 5.31 -18.79
N GLU A 71 8.39 6.12 -19.85
CA GLU A 71 9.71 6.45 -20.38
C GLU A 71 10.58 7.21 -19.37
N GLU A 72 9.94 8.02 -18.51
CA GLU A 72 10.66 8.74 -17.43
C GLU A 72 11.00 7.82 -16.27
N LEU A 73 10.20 6.77 -16.04
CA LEU A 73 10.46 5.76 -14.99
C LEU A 73 11.51 4.73 -15.41
N ALA A 74 11.59 4.37 -16.69
CA ALA A 74 12.46 3.31 -17.19
C ALA A 74 13.95 3.47 -16.81
N PRO A 75 14.56 4.68 -16.83
CA PRO A 75 15.95 4.88 -16.42
C PRO A 75 16.23 4.56 -14.94
N LEU A 76 15.21 4.59 -14.07
CA LEU A 76 15.34 4.24 -12.66
C LEU A 76 15.46 2.72 -12.45
N ASN A 77 15.18 1.93 -13.48
CA ASN A 77 15.25 0.47 -13.49
C ASN A 77 14.53 -0.15 -12.29
N PRO A 78 13.21 0.12 -12.10
CA PRO A 78 12.44 -0.47 -11.03
C PRO A 78 12.16 -1.95 -11.29
N ASP A 79 12.10 -2.74 -10.22
CA ASP A 79 11.59 -4.12 -10.27
C ASP A 79 10.06 -4.16 -10.27
N MET A 80 9.42 -3.12 -9.68
CA MET A 80 7.97 -3.00 -9.56
C MET A 80 7.53 -1.53 -9.48
N VAL A 81 6.46 -1.19 -10.19
CA VAL A 81 5.75 0.10 -10.05
C VAL A 81 4.37 -0.15 -9.45
N ILE A 82 4.04 0.52 -8.35
CA ILE A 82 2.71 0.46 -7.72
C ILE A 82 1.92 1.69 -8.16
N VAL A 83 0.81 1.45 -8.85
CA VAL A 83 -0.03 2.47 -9.49
C VAL A 83 -1.39 2.49 -8.81
N ALA A 84 -1.90 3.68 -8.46
CA ALA A 84 -3.26 3.85 -7.94
C ALA A 84 -4.27 4.19 -9.04
N PHE A 85 -3.86 4.98 -10.01
CA PHE A 85 -4.70 5.45 -11.10
C PHE A 85 -3.94 5.38 -12.42
N ASP A 86 -4.63 4.96 -13.47
CA ASP A 86 -4.10 4.96 -14.83
C ASP A 86 -4.19 6.37 -15.45
N PHE A 87 -3.40 7.31 -14.91
CA PHE A 87 -3.31 8.64 -15.50
C PHE A 87 -2.41 8.64 -16.73
N ASN A 88 -2.83 9.34 -17.77
CA ASN A 88 -2.07 9.53 -19.03
C ASN A 88 -1.66 8.21 -19.72
N GLY A 89 -2.35 7.09 -19.45
CA GLY A 89 -2.00 5.80 -20.02
C GLY A 89 -0.70 5.22 -19.46
N ILE A 90 -0.39 5.52 -18.19
CA ILE A 90 0.84 5.02 -17.54
C ILE A 90 0.91 3.49 -17.58
N VAL A 91 -0.24 2.80 -17.44
CA VAL A 91 -0.31 1.34 -17.49
C VAL A 91 0.14 0.80 -18.85
N GLU A 92 -0.42 1.33 -19.95
CA GLU A 92 0.00 0.96 -21.33
C GLU A 92 1.48 1.27 -21.55
N GLY A 93 1.96 2.41 -21.04
CA GLY A 93 3.36 2.79 -21.09
C GLY A 93 4.27 1.79 -20.37
N LEU A 94 3.93 1.36 -19.15
CA LEU A 94 4.69 0.38 -18.38
C LEU A 94 4.74 -0.98 -19.09
N GLU A 95 3.60 -1.42 -19.67
CA GLU A 95 3.54 -2.65 -20.48
C GLU A 95 4.45 -2.58 -21.69
N SER A 96 4.45 -1.46 -22.42
CA SER A 96 5.27 -1.27 -23.61
C SER A 96 6.77 -1.20 -23.32
N GLN A 97 7.15 -0.77 -22.11
CA GLN A 97 8.53 -0.73 -21.59
C GLN A 97 8.94 -2.02 -20.89
N GLU A 98 8.06 -3.04 -20.84
CA GLU A 98 8.27 -4.31 -20.10
C GLU A 98 8.59 -4.09 -18.60
N ILE A 99 8.05 -3.02 -18.00
CA ILE A 99 8.20 -2.72 -16.57
C ILE A 99 7.06 -3.40 -15.79
N ASN A 100 7.41 -4.19 -14.79
CA ASN A 100 6.40 -4.82 -13.94
C ASN A 100 5.63 -3.76 -13.14
N TYR A 101 4.33 -3.91 -13.06
CA TYR A 101 3.49 -3.03 -12.27
C TYR A 101 2.37 -3.79 -11.56
N VAL A 102 1.77 -3.15 -10.58
CA VAL A 102 0.51 -3.55 -9.98
C VAL A 102 -0.41 -2.33 -9.88
N LEU A 103 -1.64 -2.47 -10.38
CA LEU A 103 -2.68 -1.44 -10.25
C LEU A 103 -3.53 -1.75 -9.02
N LEU A 104 -3.45 -0.89 -8.03
CA LEU A 104 -4.22 -0.96 -6.77
C LEU A 104 -5.05 0.32 -6.64
N PRO A 105 -6.29 0.33 -7.16
CA PRO A 105 -7.16 1.52 -7.09
C PRO A 105 -7.48 1.89 -5.63
N PRO A 106 -7.92 3.14 -5.35
CA PRO A 106 -8.35 3.53 -4.02
C PRO A 106 -9.36 2.54 -3.42
N ALA A 107 -9.11 2.14 -2.18
CA ALA A 107 -9.98 1.23 -1.45
C ALA A 107 -11.38 1.83 -1.27
N LYS A 108 -12.42 1.04 -1.54
CA LYS A 108 -13.83 1.44 -1.35
C LYS A 108 -14.42 0.89 -0.06
N ASN A 109 -13.79 -0.11 0.54
CA ASN A 109 -14.23 -0.79 1.75
C ASN A 109 -13.04 -1.34 2.54
N PHE A 110 -13.29 -1.86 3.74
CA PHE A 110 -12.23 -2.42 4.59
C PHE A 110 -11.52 -3.61 3.96
N GLU A 111 -12.22 -4.48 3.22
CA GLU A 111 -11.58 -5.66 2.60
C GLU A 111 -10.62 -5.24 1.47
N ASP A 112 -10.90 -4.17 0.73
CA ASP A 112 -9.97 -3.60 -0.24
C ASP A 112 -8.68 -3.14 0.46
N VAL A 113 -8.80 -2.44 1.61
CA VAL A 113 -7.63 -2.01 2.41
C VAL A 113 -6.80 -3.23 2.84
N TYR A 114 -7.45 -4.27 3.37
CA TYR A 114 -6.74 -5.49 3.82
C TYR A 114 -6.07 -6.22 2.65
N SER A 115 -6.73 -6.24 1.51
CA SER A 115 -6.18 -6.83 0.27
C SER A 115 -4.95 -6.06 -0.21
N GLN A 116 -4.98 -4.73 -0.22
CA GLN A 116 -3.84 -3.90 -0.61
C GLN A 116 -2.65 -4.09 0.34
N ILE A 117 -2.87 -4.08 1.66
CA ILE A 117 -1.82 -4.35 2.64
C ILE A 117 -1.19 -5.74 2.40
N SER A 118 -2.02 -6.75 2.13
CA SER A 118 -1.55 -8.11 1.88
C SER A 118 -0.74 -8.21 0.58
N THR A 119 -1.24 -7.61 -0.50
CA THR A 119 -0.57 -7.58 -1.82
C THR A 119 0.78 -6.87 -1.73
N ILE A 120 0.81 -5.68 -1.13
CA ILE A 120 2.06 -4.92 -0.93
C ILE A 120 3.02 -5.72 -0.05
N GLY A 121 2.52 -6.36 1.02
CA GLY A 121 3.33 -7.22 1.89
C GLY A 121 3.95 -8.42 1.17
N GLU A 122 3.31 -8.96 0.14
CA GLU A 122 3.90 -9.99 -0.73
C GLU A 122 5.00 -9.40 -1.62
N ILE A 123 4.75 -8.25 -2.24
CA ILE A 123 5.71 -7.56 -3.10
C ILE A 123 7.00 -7.21 -2.36
N VAL A 124 6.89 -6.65 -1.15
CA VAL A 124 8.05 -6.23 -0.35
C VAL A 124 8.62 -7.34 0.55
N ASN A 125 8.23 -8.60 0.35
CA ASN A 125 8.67 -9.76 1.17
C ASN A 125 8.38 -9.62 2.67
N LYS A 126 7.31 -8.91 3.05
CA LYS A 126 6.84 -8.68 4.43
C LYS A 126 5.49 -9.34 4.72
N LYS A 127 5.20 -10.48 4.09
CA LYS A 127 3.92 -11.18 4.22
C LYS A 127 3.48 -11.43 5.67
N GLY A 128 4.42 -11.78 6.55
CA GLY A 128 4.13 -12.00 7.98
C GLY A 128 3.70 -10.71 8.69
N ALA A 129 4.39 -9.59 8.44
CA ALA A 129 4.06 -8.28 8.98
C ALA A 129 2.70 -7.80 8.46
N ALA A 130 2.44 -7.93 7.16
CA ALA A 130 1.16 -7.59 6.54
C ALA A 130 0.00 -8.38 7.15
N SER A 131 0.14 -9.70 7.30
CA SER A 131 -0.89 -10.54 7.92
C SER A 131 -1.17 -10.14 9.37
N SER A 132 -0.13 -9.80 10.15
CA SER A 132 -0.31 -9.31 11.52
C SER A 132 -1.03 -7.97 11.54
N LYS A 133 -0.62 -7.03 10.69
CA LYS A 133 -1.25 -5.72 10.58
C LYS A 133 -2.74 -5.83 10.23
N VAL A 134 -3.09 -6.62 9.21
CA VAL A 134 -4.49 -6.85 8.81
C VAL A 134 -5.30 -7.45 9.97
N ARG A 135 -4.76 -8.45 10.67
CA ARG A 135 -5.43 -9.05 11.84
C ARG A 135 -5.67 -8.01 12.93
N ASP A 136 -4.64 -7.24 13.27
CA ASP A 136 -4.70 -6.26 14.35
C ASP A 136 -5.66 -5.11 14.01
N MET A 137 -5.69 -4.66 12.74
CA MET A 137 -6.69 -3.70 12.24
C MET A 137 -8.12 -4.25 12.34
N LYS A 138 -8.36 -5.50 11.91
CA LYS A 138 -9.69 -6.13 12.03
C LYS A 138 -10.16 -6.20 13.48
N LEU A 139 -9.29 -6.56 14.41
CA LEU A 139 -9.61 -6.62 15.84
C LEU A 139 -9.94 -5.23 16.39
N GLU A 140 -9.16 -4.20 16.04
CA GLU A 140 -9.38 -2.84 16.54
C GLU A 140 -10.66 -2.23 15.95
N ILE A 141 -10.91 -2.41 14.65
CA ILE A 141 -12.14 -1.95 13.99
C ILE A 141 -13.36 -2.61 14.67
N ASN A 142 -13.35 -3.92 14.87
CA ASN A 142 -14.45 -4.61 15.54
C ASN A 142 -14.67 -4.07 16.96
N ARG A 143 -13.60 -3.83 17.72
CA ARG A 143 -13.69 -3.24 19.05
C ARG A 143 -14.35 -1.85 19.03
N ILE A 144 -13.96 -1.02 18.07
CA ILE A 144 -14.56 0.32 17.89
C ILE A 144 -16.04 0.21 17.54
N LEU A 145 -16.40 -0.71 16.65
CA LEU A 145 -17.79 -0.90 16.20
C LEU A 145 -18.68 -1.47 17.32
N ASP A 146 -18.14 -2.37 18.15
CA ASP A 146 -18.87 -2.93 19.30
C ASP A 146 -19.19 -1.87 20.36
N ASP A 147 -18.31 -0.86 20.52
CA ASP A 147 -18.49 0.26 21.45
C ASP A 147 -19.31 1.40 20.83
N ALA A 148 -19.53 1.39 19.51
CA ALA A 148 -20.23 2.46 18.80
C ALA A 148 -21.74 2.46 19.09
N ASN A 149 -22.29 3.64 19.38
CA ASN A 149 -23.72 3.85 19.53
C ASN A 149 -24.11 5.20 18.95
N TYR A 150 -24.44 5.20 17.65
CA TYR A 150 -24.79 6.40 16.89
C TYR A 150 -26.22 6.34 16.34
N GLU A 151 -27.18 5.82 17.14
CA GLU A 151 -28.58 5.78 16.75
C GLU A 151 -29.10 7.18 16.40
N ASN A 152 -29.74 7.30 15.23
CA ASN A 152 -30.32 8.53 14.70
C ASN A 152 -29.31 9.68 14.41
N VAL A 153 -28.02 9.36 14.25
CA VAL A 153 -27.04 10.33 13.77
C VAL A 153 -27.03 10.35 12.23
N SER A 154 -27.10 11.54 11.67
CA SER A 154 -26.89 11.76 10.23
C SER A 154 -25.73 12.72 10.00
N VAL A 155 -25.00 12.52 8.92
CA VAL A 155 -23.85 13.34 8.54
C VAL A 155 -23.96 13.82 7.09
N TYR A 156 -23.37 14.96 6.83
CA TYR A 156 -22.96 15.41 5.51
C TYR A 156 -21.44 15.61 5.52
N HIS A 157 -20.73 14.94 4.62
CA HIS A 157 -19.27 15.01 4.55
C HIS A 157 -18.85 15.78 3.32
N GLU A 158 -18.55 17.07 3.49
CA GLU A 158 -18.01 17.91 2.42
C GLU A 158 -16.52 17.64 2.22
N ILE A 159 -16.12 17.28 0.99
CA ILE A 159 -14.72 17.04 0.62
C ILE A 159 -14.12 18.14 -0.25
N GLY A 160 -14.95 19.02 -0.79
CA GLY A 160 -14.50 20.17 -1.58
C GLY A 160 -15.64 21.01 -2.10
N TYR A 161 -15.32 22.26 -2.48
CA TYR A 161 -16.27 23.22 -2.98
C TYR A 161 -15.76 24.10 -4.16
N SER A 162 -14.52 23.89 -4.61
CA SER A 162 -13.88 24.79 -5.59
C SER A 162 -14.51 24.73 -6.98
N TYR A 163 -15.10 23.58 -7.36
CA TYR A 163 -15.76 23.36 -8.66
C TYR A 163 -17.19 22.82 -8.51
N GLY A 164 -17.78 22.96 -7.35
CA GLY A 164 -19.04 22.40 -6.92
C GLY A 164 -18.91 21.85 -5.50
N ILE A 165 -20.04 21.47 -4.90
CA ILE A 165 -20.02 20.84 -3.58
C ILE A 165 -19.87 19.34 -3.80
N TYR A 166 -18.74 18.78 -3.38
CA TYR A 166 -18.48 17.35 -3.47
C TYR A 166 -18.62 16.70 -2.09
N SER A 167 -19.21 15.53 -2.08
CA SER A 167 -19.46 14.73 -0.88
C SER A 167 -18.90 13.32 -1.07
N VAL A 168 -19.19 12.43 -0.14
CA VAL A 168 -18.94 10.99 -0.22
C VAL A 168 -20.27 10.25 -0.11
N ASN A 169 -20.39 9.10 -0.76
CA ASN A 169 -21.54 8.20 -0.60
C ASN A 169 -21.06 6.81 -0.11
N SER A 170 -21.99 5.85 -0.06
CA SER A 170 -21.73 4.48 0.41
C SER A 170 -20.72 3.70 -0.44
N ASP A 171 -20.39 4.16 -1.65
CA ASP A 171 -19.44 3.48 -2.56
C ASP A 171 -17.99 3.93 -2.34
N SER A 172 -17.74 4.70 -1.28
CA SER A 172 -16.42 5.13 -0.83
C SER A 172 -16.03 4.48 0.50
N LEU A 173 -14.72 4.40 0.80
CA LEU A 173 -14.25 3.92 2.10
C LEU A 173 -14.79 4.76 3.27
N ILE A 174 -14.94 6.07 3.10
CA ILE A 174 -15.54 6.95 4.12
C ILE A 174 -17.01 6.59 4.33
N GLY A 175 -17.76 6.34 3.25
CA GLY A 175 -19.14 5.87 3.32
C GLY A 175 -19.26 4.51 4.00
N GLU A 176 -18.35 3.58 3.71
CA GLU A 176 -18.27 2.28 4.42
C GLU A 176 -18.08 2.47 5.92
N ILE A 177 -17.21 3.39 6.35
CA ILE A 177 -16.99 3.70 7.77
C ILE A 177 -18.29 4.22 8.41
N TYR A 178 -19.01 5.12 7.75
CA TYR A 178 -20.30 5.61 8.26
C TYR A 178 -21.34 4.50 8.37
N ASN A 179 -21.44 3.66 7.33
CA ASN A 179 -22.35 2.51 7.34
C ASN A 179 -22.02 1.53 8.48
N ALA A 180 -20.75 1.21 8.68
CA ALA A 180 -20.29 0.32 9.75
C ALA A 180 -20.60 0.88 11.15
N LEU A 181 -20.55 2.21 11.32
CA LEU A 181 -20.90 2.89 12.56
C LEU A 181 -22.42 3.09 12.75
N GLY A 182 -23.26 2.71 11.78
CA GLY A 182 -24.70 2.96 11.81
C GLY A 182 -25.10 4.42 11.61
N ILE A 183 -24.20 5.24 11.06
CA ILE A 183 -24.43 6.67 10.78
C ILE A 183 -25.06 6.83 9.39
N VAL A 184 -26.12 7.61 9.29
CA VAL A 184 -26.78 7.89 8.01
C VAL A 184 -26.05 9.03 7.29
N ASN A 185 -25.43 8.72 6.15
CA ASN A 185 -24.89 9.77 5.29
C ASN A 185 -25.98 10.27 4.34
N ILE A 186 -26.35 11.57 4.44
CA ILE A 186 -27.42 12.14 3.64
C ILE A 186 -27.07 12.24 2.15
N ALA A 187 -25.80 12.22 1.78
CA ALA A 187 -25.33 12.22 0.39
C ALA A 187 -25.50 10.85 -0.31
N ASN A 188 -25.93 9.79 0.39
CA ASN A 188 -26.19 8.48 -0.22
C ASN A 188 -27.36 8.51 -1.24
N SER A 189 -28.23 9.51 -1.17
CA SER A 189 -29.33 9.70 -2.11
C SER A 189 -28.96 10.49 -3.36
N GLU A 190 -27.78 11.08 -3.40
CA GLU A 190 -27.33 11.91 -4.51
C GLU A 190 -26.82 11.04 -5.68
N GLU A 191 -27.01 11.55 -6.90
CA GLU A 191 -26.55 10.87 -8.10
C GLU A 191 -25.02 10.84 -8.16
N ASP A 192 -24.47 9.67 -8.39
CA ASP A 192 -23.06 9.45 -8.69
C ASP A 192 -22.92 8.75 -10.06
N PRO A 193 -22.99 9.52 -11.16
CA PRO A 193 -23.02 8.96 -12.51
C PRO A 193 -21.76 8.20 -12.90
N PHE A 194 -20.69 8.37 -12.16
CA PHE A 194 -19.40 7.71 -12.41
C PHE A 194 -19.13 6.53 -11.47
N GLY A 195 -19.98 6.30 -10.47
CA GLY A 195 -19.78 5.25 -9.47
C GLY A 195 -18.47 5.42 -8.71
N SER A 196 -18.04 6.67 -8.55
CA SER A 196 -16.77 7.02 -7.91
C SER A 196 -16.78 6.90 -6.40
N GLY A 197 -17.98 6.95 -5.79
CA GLY A 197 -18.17 7.15 -4.35
C GLY A 197 -18.16 8.62 -3.92
N TYR A 198 -18.05 9.56 -4.88
CA TYR A 198 -17.91 11.00 -4.63
C TYR A 198 -18.93 11.80 -5.47
N PRO A 199 -20.22 11.80 -5.08
CA PRO A 199 -21.26 12.59 -5.77
C PRO A 199 -20.98 14.09 -5.66
N ALA A 200 -21.43 14.83 -6.69
CA ALA A 200 -21.34 16.29 -6.77
C ALA A 200 -22.65 16.97 -6.35
#